data_f6d6c1e648d9b3d7f5130d4e8ba6120c
#
_entry.id   f6d6c1e648d9b3d7f5130d4e8ba6120c
#
_cell.length_a   1.000
_cell.length_b   1.000
_cell.length_c   1.000
_cell.angle_alpha   90.00
_cell.angle_beta   90.00
_cell.angle_gamma   90.00
#
_symmetry.space_group_name_H-M   'P 1'
#
loop_
_entity.id
_entity.type
_entity.pdbx_description
1 polymer ?
#
loop_
_entity_poly.entity_id
_entity_poly.type
_entity_poly.pdbx_seq_one_letter_code
_entity_poly.pdbx_strand_id
1 'polypeptide(L)'
;ARFLLASTSEVYGDPQVHPQEESYWGHVNPIGPRGVYDEAKRYAEALTMAYHRQQGVDTKIVRIFNTYGSRMRAHDGRAIPTFMRQALQNQPLTVFGDGSQTRSFCFVDDLVRGLIALAESGEHLPVNIGNPDEYTLLQLANAVIEASGAESTITFEPLPTDDPQVRQPNIDRAKELLGWEPTVPLSEGLKKTIEQSGRDRLIGKTG
;
A
#
# COMPACT_ATOMS: atom_id res chain seq x y z
N ALA A 1 16.08 -3.57 23.22
CA ALA A 1 14.79 -3.51 22.50
C ALA A 1 15.04 -3.05 21.07
N ARG A 2 14.25 -3.54 20.12
CA ARG A 2 14.24 -3.11 18.71
C ARG A 2 13.13 -2.12 18.48
N PHE A 3 13.37 -1.15 17.62
CA PHE A 3 12.38 -0.18 17.19
C PHE A 3 12.17 -0.31 15.67
N LEU A 4 10.95 -0.59 15.24
CA LEU A 4 10.60 -0.63 13.83
C LEU A 4 9.64 0.53 13.52
N LEU A 5 10.08 1.45 12.64
CA LEU A 5 9.25 2.51 12.11
C LEU A 5 8.45 2.01 10.92
N ALA A 6 7.13 2.00 11.03
CA ALA A 6 6.24 1.85 9.89
C ALA A 6 6.20 3.16 9.10
N SER A 7 7.11 3.31 8.13
CA SER A 7 7.11 4.37 7.15
C SER A 7 6.19 4.01 5.97
N THR A 8 6.26 4.72 4.87
CA THR A 8 5.30 4.62 3.78
C THR A 8 5.95 4.92 2.44
N SER A 9 5.40 4.41 1.34
CA SER A 9 5.76 4.82 -0.02
C SER A 9 5.47 6.30 -0.31
N GLU A 10 4.65 6.96 0.51
CA GLU A 10 4.36 8.39 0.34
C GLU A 10 5.58 9.30 0.57
N VAL A 11 6.64 8.81 1.24
CA VAL A 11 7.93 9.52 1.34
C VAL A 11 8.57 9.80 -0.02
N TYR A 12 8.18 9.06 -1.06
CA TYR A 12 8.62 9.29 -2.44
C TYR A 12 7.86 10.42 -3.16
N GLY A 13 6.71 10.85 -2.63
CA GLY A 13 5.88 11.90 -3.22
C GLY A 13 5.29 11.50 -4.56
N ASP A 14 5.31 12.43 -5.54
CA ASP A 14 5.04 12.18 -6.95
C ASP A 14 6.35 11.74 -7.64
N PRO A 15 6.62 10.43 -7.76
CA PRO A 15 7.96 9.95 -8.04
C PRO A 15 8.37 10.18 -9.49
N GLN A 16 9.61 10.67 -9.66
CA GLN A 16 10.27 10.80 -10.97
C GLN A 16 11.12 9.56 -11.33
N VAL A 17 11.17 8.58 -10.43
CA VAL A 17 11.84 7.27 -10.61
C VAL A 17 10.82 6.17 -10.50
N HIS A 18 10.82 5.24 -11.46
CA HIS A 18 9.87 4.14 -11.52
C HIS A 18 10.56 2.86 -12.00
N PRO A 19 10.47 1.74 -11.29
CA PRO A 19 9.92 1.58 -9.93
C PRO A 19 10.72 2.35 -8.88
N GLN A 20 10.10 2.66 -7.72
CA GLN A 20 10.75 3.41 -6.65
C GLN A 20 11.72 2.51 -5.89
N GLU A 21 12.99 2.92 -5.82
CA GLU A 21 14.05 2.30 -5.05
C GLU A 21 14.39 3.10 -3.78
N GLU A 22 14.98 2.46 -2.77
CA GLU A 22 15.24 3.10 -1.48
C GLU A 22 16.27 4.22 -1.52
N SER A 23 17.16 4.21 -2.51
CA SER A 23 18.14 5.27 -2.78
C SER A 23 17.51 6.57 -3.30
N TYR A 24 16.29 6.51 -3.84
CA TYR A 24 15.56 7.68 -4.32
C TYR A 24 15.01 8.50 -3.16
N TRP A 25 15.38 9.79 -3.09
CA TRP A 25 15.01 10.68 -1.99
C TRP A 25 13.58 11.21 -2.07
N GLY A 26 12.92 11.00 -3.19
CA GLY A 26 11.54 11.42 -3.39
C GLY A 26 11.39 12.82 -3.99
N HIS A 27 10.15 13.11 -4.41
CA HIS A 27 9.71 14.38 -4.96
C HIS A 27 8.39 14.78 -4.29
N VAL A 28 8.48 15.33 -3.07
CA VAL A 28 7.34 15.70 -2.23
C VAL A 28 7.05 17.19 -2.37
N ASN A 29 5.76 17.54 -2.51
CA ASN A 29 5.31 18.93 -2.36
C ASN A 29 5.02 19.21 -0.88
N PRO A 30 5.93 19.90 -0.14
CA PRO A 30 5.81 20.05 1.31
C PRO A 30 4.65 20.96 1.75
N ILE A 31 4.14 21.79 0.84
CA ILE A 31 3.02 22.71 1.11
C ILE A 31 1.72 22.25 0.43
N GLY A 32 1.74 21.13 -0.28
CA GLY A 32 0.57 20.54 -0.90
C GLY A 32 -0.40 19.92 0.12
N PRO A 33 -1.61 19.57 -0.28
CA PRO A 33 -2.64 19.04 0.62
C PRO A 33 -2.25 17.71 1.29
N ARG A 34 -1.30 16.95 0.72
CA ARG A 34 -0.75 15.71 1.28
C ARG A 34 0.52 15.93 2.12
N GLY A 35 1.14 17.11 2.03
CA GLY A 35 2.46 17.41 2.59
C GLY A 35 2.58 17.12 4.08
N VAL A 36 1.52 17.31 4.87
CA VAL A 36 1.55 17.03 6.32
C VAL A 36 1.89 15.59 6.62
N TYR A 37 1.26 14.65 5.94
CA TYR A 37 1.52 13.22 6.14
C TYR A 37 2.89 12.82 5.59
N ASP A 38 3.19 13.22 4.37
CA ASP A 38 4.41 12.85 3.67
C ASP A 38 5.64 13.34 4.42
N GLU A 39 5.67 14.62 4.81
CA GLU A 39 6.79 15.21 5.56
C GLU A 39 6.88 14.71 7.00
N ALA A 40 5.76 14.39 7.66
CA ALA A 40 5.79 13.78 8.99
C ALA A 40 6.48 12.40 8.94
N LYS A 41 6.23 11.59 7.90
CA LYS A 41 6.91 10.30 7.71
C LYS A 41 8.38 10.46 7.34
N ARG A 42 8.73 11.39 6.48
CA ARG A 42 10.13 11.74 6.13
C ARG A 42 10.91 12.20 7.37
N TYR A 43 10.31 13.07 8.18
CA TYR A 43 10.89 13.48 9.46
C TYR A 43 11.09 12.31 10.43
N ALA A 44 10.09 11.40 10.52
CA ALA A 44 10.20 10.22 11.37
C ALA A 44 11.34 9.29 10.94
N GLU A 45 11.58 9.08 9.63
CA GLU A 45 12.75 8.35 9.12
C GLU A 45 14.06 9.03 9.54
N ALA A 46 14.16 10.36 9.32
CA ALA A 46 15.36 11.13 9.68
C ALA A 46 15.65 11.04 11.19
N LEU A 47 14.62 11.19 12.03
CA LEU A 47 14.74 11.07 13.48
C LEU A 47 15.16 9.66 13.91
N THR A 48 14.56 8.63 13.34
CA THR A 48 14.90 7.23 13.60
C THR A 48 16.38 6.96 13.30
N MET A 49 16.86 7.44 12.14
CA MET A 49 18.27 7.29 11.77
C MET A 49 19.22 8.11 12.65
N ALA A 50 18.77 9.28 13.15
CA ALA A 50 19.56 10.06 14.10
C ALA A 50 19.77 9.29 15.42
N TYR A 51 18.73 8.69 15.97
CA TYR A 51 18.83 7.83 17.16
C TYR A 51 19.74 6.61 16.95
N HIS A 52 19.64 5.98 15.78
CA HIS A 52 20.55 4.89 15.43
C HIS A 52 22.02 5.34 15.45
N ARG A 53 22.34 6.43 14.72
CA ARG A 53 23.73 6.94 14.58
C ARG A 53 24.31 7.47 15.86
N GLN A 54 23.52 8.18 16.68
CA GLN A 54 24.03 8.88 17.86
C GLN A 54 23.95 8.05 19.13
N GLN A 55 22.97 7.15 19.24
CA GLN A 55 22.70 6.42 20.47
C GLN A 55 22.84 4.88 20.28
N GLY A 56 23.15 4.41 19.09
CA GLY A 56 23.26 2.96 18.80
C GLY A 56 21.95 2.19 18.96
N VAL A 57 20.80 2.86 18.88
CA VAL A 57 19.50 2.17 18.98
C VAL A 57 19.34 1.21 17.80
N ASP A 58 18.89 -0.03 18.08
CA ASP A 58 18.57 -1.01 17.05
C ASP A 58 17.25 -0.64 16.36
N THR A 59 17.37 0.16 15.30
CA THR A 59 16.23 0.69 14.55
C THR A 59 16.07 0.00 13.22
N LYS A 60 14.82 -0.11 12.75
CA LYS A 60 14.42 -0.61 11.44
C LYS A 60 13.45 0.40 10.81
N ILE A 61 13.50 0.55 9.51
CA ILE A 61 12.58 1.42 8.76
C ILE A 61 11.99 0.61 7.61
N VAL A 62 10.67 0.42 7.62
CA VAL A 62 9.96 -0.19 6.50
C VAL A 62 9.18 0.88 5.73
N ARG A 63 9.37 0.97 4.41
CA ARG A 63 8.53 1.77 3.52
C ARG A 63 7.44 0.87 2.95
N ILE A 64 6.25 0.99 3.54
CA ILE A 64 5.08 0.17 3.20
C ILE A 64 4.42 0.74 1.96
N PHE A 65 4.25 -0.11 0.95
CA PHE A 65 3.42 0.18 -0.22
C PHE A 65 1.97 -0.23 0.01
N ASN A 66 1.06 0.11 -0.94
CA ASN A 66 -0.37 -0.14 -0.75
C ASN A 66 -0.64 -1.58 -0.32
N THR A 67 -1.20 -1.71 0.85
CA THR A 67 -1.51 -3.00 1.46
C THR A 67 -3.01 -3.15 1.65
N TYR A 68 -3.53 -4.36 1.47
CA TYR A 68 -4.93 -4.69 1.66
C TYR A 68 -5.09 -6.02 2.40
N GLY A 69 -6.27 -6.24 3.00
CA GLY A 69 -6.57 -7.47 3.73
C GLY A 69 -7.80 -7.35 4.61
N SER A 70 -8.10 -8.44 5.34
CA SER A 70 -9.36 -8.66 6.04
C SER A 70 -9.69 -7.68 7.18
N ARG A 71 -8.71 -6.92 7.68
CA ARG A 71 -8.93 -5.99 8.80
C ARG A 71 -9.01 -4.53 8.39
N MET A 72 -9.08 -4.26 7.08
CA MET A 72 -9.32 -2.89 6.59
C MET A 72 -10.72 -2.41 6.99
N ARG A 73 -10.83 -1.10 7.25
CA ARG A 73 -12.12 -0.47 7.53
C ARG A 73 -12.89 -0.32 6.21
N ALA A 74 -14.20 -0.61 6.22
CA ALA A 74 -15.07 -0.48 5.04
C ALA A 74 -15.07 0.94 4.45
N HIS A 75 -14.94 1.95 5.29
CA HIS A 75 -14.91 3.37 4.93
C HIS A 75 -13.49 3.97 5.01
N ASP A 76 -12.48 3.21 4.66
CA ASP A 76 -11.07 3.65 4.65
C ASP A 76 -10.78 4.72 3.58
N GLY A 77 -11.57 4.75 2.49
CA GLY A 77 -11.43 5.69 1.37
C GLY A 77 -10.45 5.24 0.28
N ARG A 78 -9.67 4.17 0.50
CA ARG A 78 -8.78 3.61 -0.52
C ARG A 78 -9.55 2.74 -1.53
N ALA A 79 -8.94 2.48 -2.68
CA ALA A 79 -9.59 1.81 -3.83
C ALA A 79 -10.16 0.43 -3.46
N ILE A 80 -9.36 -0.49 -2.91
CA ILE A 80 -9.81 -1.87 -2.62
C ILE A 80 -11.01 -1.91 -1.66
N PRO A 81 -10.99 -1.30 -0.45
CA PRO A 81 -12.15 -1.31 0.42
C PRO A 81 -13.38 -0.65 -0.21
N THR A 82 -13.19 0.42 -0.98
CA THR A 82 -14.29 1.11 -1.67
C THR A 82 -14.92 0.20 -2.72
N PHE A 83 -14.12 -0.41 -3.61
CA PHE A 83 -14.61 -1.31 -4.65
C PHE A 83 -15.25 -2.56 -4.05
N MET A 84 -14.66 -3.17 -3.01
CA MET A 84 -15.26 -4.32 -2.33
C MET A 84 -16.62 -3.98 -1.74
N ARG A 85 -16.74 -2.84 -1.06
CA ARG A 85 -18.02 -2.40 -0.49
C ARG A 85 -19.07 -2.20 -1.57
N GLN A 86 -18.73 -1.52 -2.66
CA GLN A 86 -19.62 -1.29 -3.78
C GLN A 86 -20.06 -2.60 -4.44
N ALA A 87 -19.09 -3.49 -4.76
CA ALA A 87 -19.37 -4.77 -5.38
C ALA A 87 -20.28 -5.66 -4.52
N LEU A 88 -19.98 -5.80 -3.20
CA LEU A 88 -20.77 -6.63 -2.30
C LEU A 88 -22.19 -6.09 -2.07
N GLN A 89 -22.44 -4.82 -2.41
CA GLN A 89 -23.78 -4.19 -2.39
C GLN A 89 -24.44 -4.18 -3.78
N ASN A 90 -23.81 -4.76 -4.80
CA ASN A 90 -24.21 -4.69 -6.22
C ASN A 90 -24.40 -3.23 -6.69
N GLN A 91 -23.61 -2.30 -6.15
CA GLN A 91 -23.55 -0.91 -6.61
C GLN A 91 -22.49 -0.77 -7.71
N PRO A 92 -22.60 0.24 -8.58
CA PRO A 92 -21.54 0.55 -9.55
C PRO A 92 -20.22 0.84 -8.83
N LEU A 93 -19.10 0.33 -9.38
CA LEU A 93 -17.76 0.67 -8.90
C LEU A 93 -17.33 2.01 -9.50
N THR A 94 -16.95 2.95 -8.63
CA THR A 94 -16.55 4.30 -9.05
C THR A 94 -15.06 4.35 -9.33
N VAL A 95 -14.68 4.47 -10.60
CA VAL A 95 -13.31 4.65 -11.08
C VAL A 95 -13.09 6.13 -11.38
N PHE A 96 -12.04 6.73 -10.81
CA PHE A 96 -11.68 8.11 -11.09
C PHE A 96 -10.80 8.21 -12.35
N GLY A 97 -11.01 9.27 -13.16
CA GLY A 97 -10.38 9.43 -14.47
C GLY A 97 -10.85 8.36 -15.45
N ASP A 98 -9.95 7.90 -16.32
CA ASP A 98 -10.18 6.80 -17.26
C ASP A 98 -9.80 5.42 -16.69
N GLY A 99 -9.28 5.39 -15.46
CA GLY A 99 -8.84 4.18 -14.78
C GLY A 99 -7.49 3.63 -15.26
N SER A 100 -6.74 4.38 -16.06
CA SER A 100 -5.42 3.97 -16.59
C SER A 100 -4.29 4.11 -15.56
N GLN A 101 -4.48 4.91 -14.51
CA GLN A 101 -3.50 5.06 -13.45
C GLN A 101 -3.19 3.72 -12.77
N THR A 102 -1.90 3.44 -12.54
CA THR A 102 -1.47 2.16 -12.00
C THR A 102 -1.16 2.20 -10.51
N ARG A 103 -1.42 1.11 -9.84
CA ARG A 103 -1.05 0.86 -8.44
C ARG A 103 -0.62 -0.59 -8.27
N SER A 104 0.27 -0.82 -7.33
CA SER A 104 0.62 -2.15 -6.86
C SER A 104 -0.03 -2.42 -5.50
N PHE A 105 -0.43 -3.67 -5.26
CA PHE A 105 -1.18 -4.03 -4.05
C PHE A 105 -0.58 -5.27 -3.39
N CYS A 106 -0.15 -5.14 -2.15
CA CYS A 106 0.42 -6.22 -1.34
C CYS A 106 -0.63 -6.79 -0.39
N PHE A 107 -0.77 -8.11 -0.36
CA PHE A 107 -1.63 -8.75 0.63
C PHE A 107 -1.04 -8.64 2.04
N VAL A 108 -1.88 -8.47 3.04
CA VAL A 108 -1.46 -8.17 4.42
C VAL A 108 -0.56 -9.24 5.02
N ASP A 109 -0.76 -10.52 4.72
CA ASP A 109 0.07 -11.59 5.26
C ASP A 109 1.50 -11.52 4.70
N ASP A 110 1.65 -11.15 3.43
CA ASP A 110 2.98 -10.91 2.82
C ASP A 110 3.66 -9.70 3.48
N LEU A 111 2.92 -8.60 3.71
CA LEU A 111 3.46 -7.46 4.44
C LEU A 111 3.95 -7.88 5.84
N VAL A 112 3.13 -8.62 6.60
CA VAL A 112 3.49 -9.05 7.97
C VAL A 112 4.75 -9.92 7.96
N ARG A 113 4.89 -10.85 7.00
CA ARG A 113 6.13 -11.63 6.83
C ARG A 113 7.34 -10.71 6.60
N GLY A 114 7.19 -9.70 5.75
CA GLY A 114 8.26 -8.72 5.48
C GLY A 114 8.64 -7.89 6.70
N LEU A 115 7.64 -7.44 7.48
CA LEU A 115 7.86 -6.71 8.73
C LEU A 115 8.65 -7.55 9.76
N ILE A 116 8.28 -8.82 9.93
CA ILE A 116 8.96 -9.74 10.83
C ILE A 116 10.41 -9.97 10.36
N ALA A 117 10.59 -10.29 9.08
CA ALA A 117 11.93 -10.52 8.51
C ALA A 117 12.83 -9.29 8.69
N LEU A 118 12.33 -8.07 8.43
CA LEU A 118 13.07 -6.84 8.65
C LEU A 118 13.38 -6.62 10.14
N ALA A 119 12.39 -6.85 11.02
CA ALA A 119 12.57 -6.68 12.45
C ALA A 119 13.68 -7.62 13.01
N GLU A 120 13.82 -8.81 12.45
CA GLU A 120 14.82 -9.82 12.87
C GLU A 120 16.18 -9.65 12.19
N SER A 121 16.25 -8.84 11.12
CA SER A 121 17.49 -8.61 10.36
C SER A 121 18.50 -7.71 11.07
N GLY A 122 19.71 -7.62 10.53
CA GLY A 122 20.72 -6.62 10.90
C GLY A 122 20.60 -5.30 10.15
N GLU A 123 19.57 -5.11 9.29
CA GLU A 123 19.45 -3.93 8.44
C GLU A 123 18.88 -2.75 9.22
N HIS A 124 19.44 -1.55 9.00
CA HIS A 124 19.01 -0.31 9.66
C HIS A 124 18.53 0.75 8.67
N LEU A 125 18.92 0.64 7.39
CA LEU A 125 18.45 1.54 6.34
C LEU A 125 17.02 1.17 5.91
N PRO A 126 16.29 2.10 5.26
CA PRO A 126 14.95 1.81 4.77
C PRO A 126 14.89 0.60 3.83
N VAL A 127 13.83 -0.19 3.95
CA VAL A 127 13.52 -1.31 3.05
C VAL A 127 12.07 -1.19 2.55
N ASN A 128 11.89 -1.24 1.24
CA ASN A 128 10.58 -1.30 0.62
C ASN A 128 9.94 -2.67 0.83
N ILE A 129 8.71 -2.69 1.33
CA ILE A 129 7.88 -3.89 1.40
C ILE A 129 6.57 -3.62 0.66
N GLY A 130 6.36 -4.36 -0.42
CA GLY A 130 5.20 -4.23 -1.30
C GLY A 130 5.24 -5.26 -2.42
N ASN A 131 4.17 -5.34 -3.22
CA ASN A 131 4.12 -6.19 -4.40
C ASN A 131 4.53 -5.35 -5.63
N PRO A 132 5.50 -5.79 -6.47
CA PRO A 132 5.88 -5.07 -7.68
C PRO A 132 4.87 -5.21 -8.84
N ASP A 133 3.89 -6.12 -8.74
CA ASP A 133 2.89 -6.29 -9.79
C ASP A 133 1.96 -5.06 -9.83
N GLU A 134 1.95 -4.37 -10.97
CA GLU A 134 1.09 -3.21 -11.21
C GLU A 134 -0.23 -3.60 -11.85
N TYR A 135 -1.28 -2.94 -11.40
CA TYR A 135 -2.62 -3.05 -11.98
C TYR A 135 -3.17 -1.66 -12.25
N THR A 136 -3.84 -1.47 -13.36
CA THR A 136 -4.65 -0.29 -13.57
C THR A 136 -5.86 -0.32 -12.62
N LEU A 137 -6.43 0.85 -12.28
CA LEU A 137 -7.63 0.87 -11.45
C LEU A 137 -8.81 0.16 -12.14
N LEU A 138 -8.85 0.17 -13.47
CA LEU A 138 -9.84 -0.59 -14.23
C LEU A 138 -9.64 -2.10 -14.09
N GLN A 139 -8.39 -2.61 -14.16
CA GLN A 139 -8.08 -4.01 -13.91
C GLN A 139 -8.43 -4.41 -12.47
N LEU A 140 -8.12 -3.55 -11.48
CA LEU A 140 -8.49 -3.79 -10.10
C LEU A 140 -10.01 -3.89 -9.91
N ALA A 141 -10.79 -2.97 -10.51
CA ALA A 141 -12.25 -2.98 -10.42
C ALA A 141 -12.82 -4.29 -10.97
N ASN A 142 -12.35 -4.74 -12.14
CA ASN A 142 -12.78 -6.01 -12.73
C ASN A 142 -12.39 -7.21 -11.84
N ALA A 143 -11.18 -7.23 -11.27
CA ALA A 143 -10.73 -8.29 -10.37
C ALA A 143 -11.59 -8.35 -9.08
N VAL A 144 -12.04 -7.21 -8.56
CA VAL A 144 -12.94 -7.16 -7.39
C VAL A 144 -14.33 -7.68 -7.74
N ILE A 145 -14.88 -7.31 -8.90
CA ILE A 145 -16.17 -7.83 -9.40
C ILE A 145 -16.09 -9.36 -9.50
N GLU A 146 -15.06 -9.88 -10.16
CA GLU A 146 -14.86 -11.31 -10.29
C GLU A 146 -14.72 -12.02 -8.92
N ALA A 147 -13.88 -11.51 -8.03
CA ALA A 147 -13.62 -12.09 -6.72
C ALA A 147 -14.86 -12.10 -5.82
N SER A 148 -15.73 -11.09 -5.96
CA SER A 148 -16.97 -10.97 -5.16
C SER A 148 -18.18 -11.71 -5.74
N GLY A 149 -18.11 -12.13 -7.01
CA GLY A 149 -19.25 -12.68 -7.75
C GLY A 149 -20.38 -11.66 -7.97
N ALA A 150 -20.07 -10.36 -7.94
CA ALA A 150 -21.06 -9.31 -8.13
C ALA A 150 -21.41 -9.07 -9.60
N GLU A 151 -22.60 -8.55 -9.86
CA GLU A 151 -23.04 -8.11 -11.20
C GLU A 151 -22.91 -6.58 -11.37
N SER A 152 -21.99 -5.96 -10.63
CA SER A 152 -21.78 -4.51 -10.62
C SER A 152 -21.18 -4.02 -11.95
N THR A 153 -21.63 -2.84 -12.38
CA THR A 153 -21.03 -2.10 -13.49
C THR A 153 -19.91 -1.18 -13.00
N ILE A 154 -19.15 -0.59 -13.92
CA ILE A 154 -18.14 0.42 -13.62
C ILE A 154 -18.64 1.79 -14.08
N THR A 155 -18.50 2.81 -13.25
CA THR A 155 -18.79 4.21 -13.57
C THR A 155 -17.52 5.04 -13.41
N PHE A 156 -17.41 6.11 -14.21
CA PHE A 156 -16.24 6.97 -14.21
C PHE A 156 -16.58 8.36 -13.65
N GLU A 157 -15.69 8.88 -12.81
CA GLU A 157 -15.80 10.22 -12.23
C GLU A 157 -14.51 11.03 -12.46
N PRO A 158 -14.56 12.38 -12.38
CA PRO A 158 -13.37 13.20 -12.55
C PRO A 158 -12.24 12.84 -11.60
N LEU A 159 -10.99 12.85 -12.10
CA LEU A 159 -9.81 12.54 -11.29
C LEU A 159 -9.61 13.62 -10.21
N PRO A 160 -9.38 13.25 -8.93
CA PRO A 160 -9.01 14.18 -7.89
C PRO A 160 -7.67 14.89 -8.17
N THR A 161 -7.52 16.12 -7.66
CA THR A 161 -6.27 16.87 -7.76
C THR A 161 -5.16 16.16 -6.97
N ASP A 162 -3.94 16.14 -7.53
CA ASP A 162 -2.73 15.58 -6.91
C ASP A 162 -2.78 14.06 -6.64
N ASP A 163 -3.56 13.28 -7.40
CA ASP A 163 -3.48 11.82 -7.33
C ASP A 163 -2.22 11.31 -8.07
N PRO A 164 -1.29 10.59 -7.40
CA PRO A 164 -0.09 10.07 -8.06
C PRO A 164 -0.45 9.17 -9.24
N GLN A 165 0.27 9.30 -10.38
CA GLN A 165 -0.02 8.51 -11.58
C GLN A 165 0.47 7.07 -11.45
N VAL A 166 1.64 6.86 -10.83
CA VAL A 166 2.31 5.55 -10.73
C VAL A 166 2.84 5.31 -9.31
N ARG A 167 2.75 4.07 -8.83
CA ARG A 167 3.33 3.67 -7.55
C ARG A 167 3.69 2.19 -7.56
N GLN A 168 5.01 1.88 -7.70
CA GLN A 168 5.53 0.52 -7.77
C GLN A 168 6.81 0.39 -6.96
N PRO A 169 6.91 -0.55 -6.00
CA PRO A 169 8.16 -0.77 -5.27
C PRO A 169 9.20 -1.47 -6.15
N ASN A 170 10.46 -1.02 -6.11
CA ASN A 170 11.58 -1.93 -6.28
C ASN A 170 11.76 -2.70 -4.97
N ILE A 171 11.82 -4.03 -5.03
CA ILE A 171 11.95 -4.91 -3.87
C ILE A 171 13.25 -5.72 -3.86
N ASP A 172 14.22 -5.38 -4.71
CA ASP A 172 15.49 -6.13 -4.81
C ASP A 172 16.21 -6.17 -3.47
N ARG A 173 16.21 -5.04 -2.74
CA ARG A 173 16.78 -4.96 -1.39
C ARG A 173 16.10 -5.89 -0.39
N ALA A 174 14.78 -6.01 -0.43
CA ALA A 174 14.04 -6.95 0.42
C ALA A 174 14.36 -8.41 0.07
N LYS A 175 14.50 -8.73 -1.22
CA LYS A 175 14.92 -10.06 -1.68
C LYS A 175 16.32 -10.41 -1.21
N GLU A 176 17.28 -9.52 -1.44
CA GLU A 176 18.70 -9.76 -1.14
C GLU A 176 18.97 -9.84 0.37
N LEU A 177 18.43 -8.93 1.16
CA LEU A 177 18.74 -8.80 2.57
C LEU A 177 17.86 -9.64 3.50
N LEU A 178 16.61 -9.87 3.11
CA LEU A 178 15.59 -10.53 3.93
C LEU A 178 15.17 -11.89 3.38
N GLY A 179 15.54 -12.24 2.14
CA GLY A 179 14.99 -13.40 1.43
C GLY A 179 13.46 -13.28 1.27
N TRP A 180 12.93 -12.05 1.22
CA TRP A 180 11.50 -11.79 1.20
C TRP A 180 11.01 -11.36 -0.18
N GLU A 181 9.90 -11.94 -0.60
CA GLU A 181 9.09 -11.50 -1.74
C GLU A 181 7.61 -11.76 -1.46
N PRO A 182 6.67 -11.04 -2.12
CA PRO A 182 5.26 -11.32 -2.01
C PRO A 182 4.94 -12.65 -2.70
N THR A 183 4.02 -13.42 -2.12
CA THR A 183 3.65 -14.76 -2.61
C THR A 183 2.18 -14.90 -2.94
N VAL A 184 1.34 -13.93 -2.52
CA VAL A 184 -0.12 -13.99 -2.70
C VAL A 184 -0.51 -13.12 -3.90
N PRO A 185 -0.98 -13.73 -5.02
CA PRO A 185 -1.51 -12.98 -6.15
C PRO A 185 -2.74 -12.14 -5.78
N LEU A 186 -3.00 -11.05 -6.52
CA LEU A 186 -4.12 -10.14 -6.25
C LEU A 186 -5.46 -10.90 -6.20
N SER A 187 -5.73 -11.77 -7.17
CA SER A 187 -6.98 -12.53 -7.26
C SER A 187 -7.24 -13.43 -6.04
N GLU A 188 -6.19 -14.07 -5.52
CA GLU A 188 -6.27 -14.89 -4.31
C GLU A 188 -6.45 -14.03 -3.05
N GLY A 189 -5.67 -12.95 -2.93
CA GLY A 189 -5.75 -12.04 -1.78
C GLY A 189 -7.12 -11.36 -1.67
N LEU A 190 -7.75 -11.00 -2.80
CA LEU A 190 -9.10 -10.45 -2.81
C LEU A 190 -10.14 -11.45 -2.28
N LYS A 191 -10.10 -12.71 -2.75
CA LYS A 191 -10.98 -13.79 -2.25
C LYS A 191 -10.78 -14.02 -0.75
N LYS A 192 -9.53 -14.18 -0.30
CA LYS A 192 -9.18 -14.29 1.14
C LYS A 192 -9.69 -13.11 1.96
N THR A 193 -9.59 -11.88 1.43
CA THR A 193 -10.09 -10.68 2.12
C THR A 193 -11.59 -10.75 2.34
N ILE A 194 -12.36 -11.17 1.32
CA ILE A 194 -13.83 -11.30 1.41
C ILE A 194 -14.20 -12.39 2.42
N GLU A 195 -13.60 -13.58 2.30
CA GLU A 195 -13.85 -14.73 3.16
C GLU A 195 -13.55 -14.43 4.65
N GLN A 196 -12.37 -13.87 4.93
CA GLN A 196 -11.91 -13.61 6.30
C GLN A 196 -12.60 -12.41 6.98
N SER A 197 -13.01 -11.40 6.21
CA SER A 197 -13.70 -10.22 6.76
C SER A 197 -15.15 -10.48 7.10
N GLY A 198 -15.81 -11.35 6.33
CA GLY A 198 -17.26 -11.45 6.29
C GLY A 198 -17.91 -10.26 5.57
N ARG A 199 -19.01 -10.54 4.87
CA ARG A 199 -19.71 -9.56 4.03
C ARG A 199 -20.17 -8.32 4.81
N ASP A 200 -20.75 -8.52 5.99
CA ASP A 200 -21.33 -7.43 6.79
C ASP A 200 -20.28 -6.41 7.24
N ARG A 201 -19.09 -6.85 7.61
CA ARG A 201 -17.97 -5.96 7.97
C ARG A 201 -17.49 -5.13 6.78
N LEU A 202 -17.35 -5.75 5.60
CA LEU A 202 -16.89 -5.06 4.39
C LEU A 202 -17.87 -4.01 3.88
N ILE A 203 -19.18 -4.17 4.15
CA ILE A 203 -20.19 -3.17 3.81
C ILE A 203 -20.50 -2.18 4.96
N GLY A 204 -19.76 -2.27 6.08
CA GLY A 204 -19.88 -1.33 7.20
C GLY A 204 -21.11 -1.53 8.09
N LYS A 205 -21.73 -2.72 8.11
CA LYS A 205 -22.91 -3.03 8.93
C LYS A 205 -22.60 -3.47 10.37
N THR A 206 -21.34 -3.78 10.66
CA THR A 206 -20.87 -4.11 12.01
C THR A 206 -20.03 -2.96 12.54
N GLY A 207 -20.55 -2.27 13.55
CA GLY A 207 -19.85 -1.28 14.34
C GLY A 207 -18.94 -1.91 15.40
#